data_34089926308ee307aeee828ce12d06d7
#
_entry.id   34089926308ee307aeee828ce12d06d7
#
_cell.length_a   1.000
_cell.length_b   1.000
_cell.length_c   1.000
_cell.angle_alpha   90.00
_cell.angle_beta   90.00
_cell.angle_gamma   90.00
#
_symmetry.space_group_name_H-M   'P 1'
#
loop_
_entity.id
_entity.type
_entity.pdbx_description
1 polymer ?
#
loop_
_entity_poly.entity_id
_entity_poly.type
_entity_poly.pdbx_seq_one_letter_code
_entity_poly.pdbx_strand_id
1 'polypeptide(L)'
;MTSGVSSAKSPFNTSTERVERVLCFTAHPDDIDFGAAGTIAAWTAAGVQVSYCIMTDGDAGGFDPVDRERIIELRAEEQARAAALVGVQDIHYLHERDGYLEPTHGVIKQVVKLIREIRPDIVLTMHPERNWERIQKSHPDHLAAGEAVTRAVYPAVENPFAYPELAEAGLQAFKLPWLWFISSPEVLENHAVDITDHVDAKLKAIRIHASQHPDIEGMERVVRSNLLANGQRSGLSEGRSAERFHVVSVNGSTTIAGF
;
A
#
# COMPACT_ATOMS: atom_id res chain seq x y z
N MET A 1 7.68 -32.14 -13.82
CA MET A 1 7.44 -30.99 -14.70
C MET A 1 7.80 -29.78 -13.89
N THR A 2 8.98 -29.24 -14.12
CA THR A 2 9.53 -28.08 -13.39
C THR A 2 8.93 -26.83 -13.99
N SER A 3 7.97 -26.19 -13.26
CA SER A 3 7.48 -24.85 -13.58
C SER A 3 8.62 -23.86 -13.35
N GLY A 4 9.14 -23.29 -14.44
CA GLY A 4 10.18 -22.27 -14.38
C GLY A 4 9.67 -21.04 -13.64
N VAL A 5 10.27 -20.75 -12.49
CA VAL A 5 10.11 -19.48 -11.78
C VAL A 5 10.76 -18.40 -12.64
N SER A 6 9.96 -17.46 -13.13
CA SER A 6 10.42 -16.27 -13.85
C SER A 6 11.38 -15.48 -12.97
N SER A 7 12.58 -15.20 -13.46
CA SER A 7 13.58 -14.36 -12.78
C SER A 7 12.97 -13.02 -12.37
N ALA A 8 13.28 -12.60 -11.13
CA ALA A 8 12.91 -11.30 -10.61
C ALA A 8 13.32 -10.21 -11.61
N LYS A 9 12.33 -9.56 -12.20
CA LYS A 9 12.54 -8.45 -13.12
C LYS A 9 12.54 -7.15 -12.32
N SER A 10 13.31 -6.15 -12.79
CA SER A 10 13.27 -4.77 -12.30
C SER A 10 11.83 -4.32 -12.03
N PRO A 11 11.54 -3.49 -11.00
CA PRO A 11 10.19 -3.00 -10.70
C PRO A 11 9.48 -2.34 -11.89
N PHE A 12 10.23 -2.01 -12.94
CA PHE A 12 9.73 -1.38 -14.16
C PHE A 12 9.71 -2.30 -15.38
N ASN A 13 9.95 -3.62 -15.22
CA ASN A 13 10.01 -4.53 -16.36
C ASN A 13 8.71 -5.34 -16.55
N THR A 14 7.57 -4.73 -16.29
CA THR A 14 6.33 -5.13 -16.93
C THR A 14 6.15 -4.23 -18.15
N SER A 15 6.64 -4.71 -19.29
CA SER A 15 6.32 -4.25 -20.66
C SER A 15 5.87 -2.79 -20.83
N THR A 16 6.75 -1.93 -21.37
CA THR A 16 6.43 -0.72 -22.16
C THR A 16 5.66 0.44 -21.53
N GLU A 17 5.10 0.33 -20.31
CA GLU A 17 4.38 1.43 -19.68
C GLU A 17 5.24 2.04 -18.56
N ARG A 18 5.53 3.32 -18.70
CA ARG A 18 6.27 4.11 -17.73
C ARG A 18 5.34 4.42 -16.55
N VAL A 19 5.67 3.93 -15.35
CA VAL A 19 4.98 4.34 -14.11
C VAL A 19 5.46 5.73 -13.71
N GLU A 20 4.55 6.69 -13.62
CA GLU A 20 4.85 8.07 -13.22
C GLU A 20 4.26 8.42 -11.85
N ARG A 21 3.07 7.88 -11.54
CA ARG A 21 2.33 8.16 -10.30
C ARG A 21 1.83 6.90 -9.63
N VAL A 22 2.01 6.82 -8.33
CA VAL A 22 1.49 5.76 -7.46
C VAL A 22 0.68 6.38 -6.33
N LEU A 23 -0.48 5.82 -6.04
CA LEU A 23 -1.30 6.20 -4.90
C LEU A 23 -1.48 4.99 -3.99
N CYS A 24 -1.05 5.14 -2.73
CA CYS A 24 -1.09 4.09 -1.73
C CYS A 24 -2.22 4.35 -0.73
N PHE A 25 -3.11 3.39 -0.53
CA PHE A 25 -4.14 3.43 0.50
C PHE A 25 -3.85 2.41 1.59
N THR A 26 -3.85 2.83 2.85
CA THR A 26 -3.70 1.93 4.00
C THR A 26 -4.70 2.29 5.11
N ALA A 27 -4.91 1.38 6.04
CA ALA A 27 -5.84 1.58 7.12
C ALA A 27 -5.28 2.55 8.17
N HIS A 28 -4.06 2.28 8.66
CA HIS A 28 -3.49 3.03 9.79
C HIS A 28 -2.16 3.69 9.42
N PRO A 29 -1.73 4.71 10.15
CA PRO A 29 -0.34 5.16 10.11
C PRO A 29 0.59 4.00 10.50
N ASP A 30 1.66 3.78 9.74
CA ASP A 30 2.67 2.71 9.76
C ASP A 30 2.47 1.54 8.76
N ASP A 31 1.25 1.18 8.42
CA ASP A 31 0.95 0.02 7.55
C ASP A 31 1.76 0.03 6.25
N ILE A 32 1.83 1.18 5.59
CA ILE A 32 2.53 1.32 4.30
C ILE A 32 4.03 1.12 4.47
N ASP A 33 4.59 1.54 5.59
CA ASP A 33 6.02 1.44 5.87
C ASP A 33 6.42 -0.01 6.11
N PHE A 34 5.60 -0.77 6.82
CA PHE A 34 5.77 -2.22 6.96
C PHE A 34 5.56 -2.96 5.65
N GLY A 35 4.56 -2.57 4.87
CA GLY A 35 4.17 -3.25 3.63
C GLY A 35 5.10 -3.01 2.45
N ALA A 36 5.50 -1.75 2.20
CA ALA A 36 6.05 -1.35 0.91
C ALA A 36 7.13 -0.24 0.95
N ALA A 37 7.63 0.20 2.11
CA ALA A 37 8.55 1.34 2.18
C ALA A 37 9.83 1.16 1.36
N GLY A 38 10.35 -0.07 1.23
CA GLY A 38 11.52 -0.35 0.41
C GLY A 38 11.23 -0.16 -1.09
N THR A 39 10.09 -0.65 -1.55
CA THR A 39 9.61 -0.46 -2.93
C THR A 39 9.33 1.02 -3.21
N ILE A 40 8.71 1.72 -2.27
CA ILE A 40 8.43 3.16 -2.39
C ILE A 40 9.72 3.96 -2.47
N ALA A 41 10.71 3.66 -1.62
CA ALA A 41 12.02 4.29 -1.71
C ALA A 41 12.70 4.06 -3.08
N ALA A 42 12.56 2.87 -3.66
CA ALA A 42 13.06 2.59 -5.01
C ALA A 42 12.31 3.40 -6.07
N TRP A 43 10.99 3.51 -5.98
CA TRP A 43 10.16 4.29 -6.91
C TRP A 43 10.48 5.78 -6.85
N THR A 44 10.53 6.36 -5.66
CA THR A 44 10.83 7.80 -5.49
C THR A 44 12.25 8.14 -5.94
N ALA A 45 13.23 7.27 -5.65
CA ALA A 45 14.60 7.40 -6.15
C ALA A 45 14.68 7.36 -7.68
N ALA A 46 13.75 6.64 -8.34
CA ALA A 46 13.62 6.59 -9.80
C ALA A 46 12.78 7.74 -10.38
N GLY A 47 12.29 8.67 -9.56
CA GLY A 47 11.52 9.85 -9.97
C GLY A 47 10.02 9.62 -10.09
N VAL A 48 9.48 8.50 -9.59
CA VAL A 48 8.04 8.26 -9.50
C VAL A 48 7.44 9.13 -8.41
N GLN A 49 6.33 9.78 -8.69
CA GLN A 49 5.56 10.51 -7.70
C GLN A 49 4.70 9.53 -6.89
N VAL A 50 4.87 9.51 -5.58
CA VAL A 50 4.10 8.64 -4.70
C VAL A 50 3.31 9.49 -3.70
N SER A 51 2.01 9.21 -3.60
CA SER A 51 1.08 9.82 -2.64
C SER A 51 0.52 8.75 -1.71
N TYR A 52 0.28 9.11 -0.46
CA TYR A 52 -0.36 8.26 0.54
C TYR A 52 -1.77 8.74 0.86
N CYS A 53 -2.66 7.80 1.15
CA CYS A 53 -3.93 8.05 1.80
C CYS A 53 -4.09 7.07 2.96
N ILE A 54 -4.05 7.58 4.17
CA ILE A 54 -4.29 6.84 5.40
C ILE A 54 -5.77 6.97 5.75
N MET A 55 -6.49 5.85 5.90
CA MET A 55 -7.94 5.90 6.01
C MET A 55 -8.42 6.21 7.43
N THR A 56 -7.71 5.75 8.47
CA THR A 56 -8.06 6.03 9.88
C THR A 56 -7.02 6.93 10.54
N ASP A 57 -7.40 7.55 11.64
CA ASP A 57 -6.47 8.35 12.46
C ASP A 57 -5.58 7.49 13.37
N GLY A 58 -5.82 6.17 13.43
CA GLY A 58 -5.07 5.26 14.29
C GLY A 58 -5.28 5.53 15.78
N ASP A 59 -6.43 6.08 16.16
CA ASP A 59 -6.74 6.57 17.51
C ASP A 59 -6.90 5.45 18.55
N ALA A 60 -6.99 4.18 18.13
CA ALA A 60 -7.00 3.04 19.04
C ALA A 60 -5.61 2.43 19.27
N GLY A 61 -4.57 2.82 18.52
CA GLY A 61 -3.19 2.33 18.67
C GLY A 61 -2.46 2.90 19.90
N GLY A 62 -1.18 2.53 20.06
CA GLY A 62 -0.28 2.99 21.13
C GLY A 62 -0.34 2.17 22.41
N PHE A 63 0.77 2.19 23.16
CA PHE A 63 0.94 1.40 24.38
C PHE A 63 1.07 2.27 25.65
N ASP A 64 1.44 3.55 25.52
CA ASP A 64 1.58 4.45 26.65
C ASP A 64 0.26 5.21 26.89
N PRO A 65 -0.35 5.09 28.08
CA PRO A 65 -1.54 5.85 28.45
C PRO A 65 -1.35 7.39 28.39
N VAL A 66 -0.13 7.88 28.52
CA VAL A 66 0.19 9.32 28.46
C VAL A 66 -0.02 9.87 27.04
N ASP A 67 0.12 9.04 26.01
CA ASP A 67 -0.04 9.45 24.63
C ASP A 67 -1.50 9.53 24.17
N ARG A 68 -2.46 9.01 24.97
CA ARG A 68 -3.88 8.90 24.59
C ARG A 68 -4.51 10.18 24.07
N GLU A 69 -4.25 11.30 24.75
CA GLU A 69 -4.85 12.60 24.37
C GLU A 69 -4.27 13.17 23.08
N ARG A 70 -3.07 12.71 22.69
CA ARG A 70 -2.33 13.22 21.54
C ARG A 70 -2.03 12.14 20.48
N ILE A 71 -2.58 10.95 20.62
CA ILE A 71 -2.19 9.80 19.79
C ILE A 71 -2.41 10.06 18.29
N ILE A 72 -3.49 10.75 17.92
CA ILE A 72 -3.77 11.11 16.52
C ILE A 72 -2.67 12.01 15.95
N GLU A 73 -2.34 13.10 16.66
CA GLU A 73 -1.30 14.04 16.26
C GLU A 73 0.07 13.35 16.20
N LEU A 74 0.40 12.56 17.23
CA LEU A 74 1.65 11.84 17.32
C LEU A 74 1.83 10.86 16.15
N ARG A 75 0.82 10.04 15.85
CA ARG A 75 0.88 9.10 14.74
C ARG A 75 0.93 9.79 13.37
N ALA A 76 0.25 10.92 13.21
CA ALA A 76 0.33 11.71 11.98
C ALA A 76 1.74 12.33 11.80
N GLU A 77 2.36 12.84 12.87
CA GLU A 77 3.74 13.33 12.85
C GLU A 77 4.74 12.22 12.54
N GLU A 78 4.58 11.03 13.15
CA GLU A 78 5.40 9.86 12.88
C GLU A 78 5.28 9.46 11.40
N GLN A 79 4.05 9.36 10.87
CA GLN A 79 3.84 9.00 9.47
C GLN A 79 4.44 10.02 8.50
N ALA A 80 4.30 11.31 8.75
CA ALA A 80 4.89 12.34 7.91
C ALA A 80 6.42 12.25 7.87
N ARG A 81 7.06 11.99 9.02
CA ARG A 81 8.50 11.81 9.12
C ARG A 81 8.97 10.52 8.45
N ALA A 82 8.23 9.41 8.60
CA ALA A 82 8.52 8.14 7.95
C ALA A 82 8.43 8.26 6.43
N ALA A 83 7.36 8.85 5.92
CA ALA A 83 7.13 9.09 4.50
C ALA A 83 8.25 9.94 3.87
N ALA A 84 8.70 11.00 4.57
CA ALA A 84 9.81 11.84 4.10
C ALA A 84 11.12 11.06 3.92
N LEU A 85 11.40 10.05 4.75
CA LEU A 85 12.60 9.20 4.63
C LEU A 85 12.61 8.34 3.37
N VAL A 86 11.44 8.05 2.80
CA VAL A 86 11.28 7.29 1.55
C VAL A 86 10.87 8.18 0.37
N GLY A 87 10.99 9.51 0.52
CA GLY A 87 10.80 10.47 -0.56
C GLY A 87 9.35 10.88 -0.82
N VAL A 88 8.41 10.58 0.08
CA VAL A 88 6.99 10.94 -0.03
C VAL A 88 6.69 12.17 0.83
N GLN A 89 5.93 13.12 0.27
CA GLN A 89 5.51 14.35 0.95
C GLN A 89 3.99 14.59 0.86
N ASP A 90 3.32 13.93 -0.07
CA ASP A 90 1.89 14.07 -0.29
C ASP A 90 1.13 12.99 0.48
N ILE A 91 0.49 13.39 1.58
CA ILE A 91 -0.23 12.48 2.49
C ILE A 91 -1.63 13.03 2.72
N HIS A 92 -2.62 12.20 2.45
CA HIS A 92 -4.04 12.45 2.68
C HIS A 92 -4.55 11.59 3.84
N TYR A 93 -5.57 12.05 4.55
CA TYR A 93 -6.26 11.32 5.59
C TYR A 93 -7.76 11.33 5.33
N LEU A 94 -8.45 10.19 5.54
CA LEU A 94 -9.92 10.13 5.48
C LEU A 94 -10.56 10.38 6.84
N HIS A 95 -9.77 10.33 7.93
CA HIS A 95 -10.20 10.58 9.31
C HIS A 95 -11.31 9.64 9.79
N GLU A 96 -11.29 8.39 9.32
CA GLU A 96 -12.14 7.35 9.88
C GLU A 96 -11.59 6.90 11.25
N ARG A 97 -12.44 6.34 12.09
CA ARG A 97 -12.05 5.86 13.41
C ARG A 97 -11.36 4.49 13.30
N ASP A 98 -10.23 4.31 13.99
CA ASP A 98 -9.50 3.04 14.10
C ASP A 98 -10.36 1.95 14.75
N GLY A 99 -10.43 0.79 14.12
CA GLY A 99 -11.26 -0.35 14.49
C GLY A 99 -12.70 -0.30 13.96
N TYR A 100 -13.09 0.79 13.27
CA TYR A 100 -14.46 1.02 12.79
C TYR A 100 -14.54 1.30 11.29
N LEU A 101 -13.45 1.13 10.56
CA LEU A 101 -13.45 1.35 9.11
C LEU A 101 -14.38 0.33 8.41
N GLU A 102 -15.33 0.83 7.64
CA GLU A 102 -16.21 0.03 6.80
C GLU A 102 -16.17 0.51 5.35
N PRO A 103 -16.30 -0.38 4.36
CA PRO A 103 -16.32 -0.02 2.94
C PRO A 103 -17.68 0.58 2.53
N THR A 104 -18.07 1.66 3.21
CA THR A 104 -19.30 2.39 2.94
C THR A 104 -19.21 3.15 1.61
N HIS A 105 -20.37 3.51 1.04
CA HIS A 105 -20.39 4.38 -0.16
C HIS A 105 -19.73 5.74 0.08
N GLY A 106 -19.75 6.25 1.32
CA GLY A 106 -19.06 7.49 1.70
C GLY A 106 -17.54 7.36 1.58
N VAL A 107 -16.97 6.29 2.16
CA VAL A 107 -15.54 5.99 2.08
C VAL A 107 -15.14 5.69 0.62
N ILE A 108 -15.87 4.83 -0.07
CA ILE A 108 -15.58 4.50 -1.49
C ILE A 108 -15.59 5.76 -2.36
N LYS A 109 -16.53 6.67 -2.15
CA LYS A 109 -16.59 7.95 -2.89
C LYS A 109 -15.34 8.80 -2.66
N GLN A 110 -14.85 8.88 -1.42
CA GLN A 110 -13.61 9.61 -1.10
C GLN A 110 -12.40 8.99 -1.80
N VAL A 111 -12.32 7.65 -1.80
CA VAL A 111 -11.29 6.90 -2.54
C VAL A 111 -11.37 7.17 -4.04
N VAL A 112 -12.56 7.08 -4.65
CA VAL A 112 -12.79 7.39 -6.09
C VAL A 112 -12.37 8.82 -6.40
N LYS A 113 -12.75 9.79 -5.54
CA LYS A 113 -12.37 11.19 -5.69
C LYS A 113 -10.86 11.32 -5.80
N LEU A 114 -10.13 10.78 -4.82
CA LEU A 114 -8.68 10.91 -4.76
C LEU A 114 -7.98 10.21 -5.94
N ILE A 115 -8.44 9.01 -6.32
CA ILE A 115 -7.91 8.32 -7.50
C ILE A 115 -8.14 9.14 -8.78
N ARG A 116 -9.32 9.73 -8.98
CA ARG A 116 -9.61 10.56 -10.15
C ARG A 116 -8.84 11.89 -10.15
N GLU A 117 -8.52 12.43 -8.99
CA GLU A 117 -7.74 13.65 -8.81
C GLU A 117 -6.26 13.42 -9.15
N ILE A 118 -5.63 12.39 -8.57
CA ILE A 118 -4.21 12.07 -8.75
C ILE A 118 -3.95 11.38 -10.09
N ARG A 119 -4.90 10.56 -10.57
CA ARG A 119 -4.78 9.75 -11.81
C ARG A 119 -3.53 8.87 -11.80
N PRO A 120 -3.39 7.96 -10.83
CA PRO A 120 -2.21 7.12 -10.69
C PRO A 120 -2.16 6.03 -11.77
N ASP A 121 -0.96 5.53 -12.06
CA ASP A 121 -0.71 4.34 -12.88
C ASP A 121 -0.88 3.06 -12.05
N ILE A 122 -0.56 3.16 -10.75
CA ILE A 122 -0.70 2.08 -9.77
C ILE A 122 -1.48 2.61 -8.57
N VAL A 123 -2.52 1.88 -8.17
CA VAL A 123 -3.08 1.96 -6.83
C VAL A 123 -2.53 0.79 -6.02
N LEU A 124 -1.94 1.08 -4.85
CA LEU A 124 -1.47 0.08 -3.90
C LEU A 124 -2.32 0.13 -2.64
N THR A 125 -2.76 -1.02 -2.13
CA THR A 125 -3.59 -1.09 -0.92
C THR A 125 -3.41 -2.41 -0.16
N MET A 126 -4.14 -2.54 0.95
CA MET A 126 -4.23 -3.77 1.73
C MET A 126 -5.03 -4.84 0.96
N HIS A 127 -4.72 -6.12 1.21
CA HIS A 127 -5.48 -7.21 0.58
C HIS A 127 -6.83 -7.41 1.30
N PRO A 128 -7.97 -7.51 0.57
CA PRO A 128 -9.29 -7.67 1.18
C PRO A 128 -9.56 -9.08 1.71
N GLU A 129 -8.78 -10.07 1.27
CA GLU A 129 -8.95 -11.44 1.76
C GLU A 129 -8.21 -11.68 3.06
N ARG A 130 -8.86 -12.44 3.95
CA ARG A 130 -8.31 -12.82 5.25
C ARG A 130 -7.17 -13.80 5.11
N ASN A 131 -6.04 -13.49 5.74
CA ASN A 131 -4.90 -14.39 5.84
C ASN A 131 -5.06 -15.28 7.08
N TRP A 132 -5.46 -16.55 6.87
CA TRP A 132 -5.69 -17.50 7.95
C TRP A 132 -4.40 -18.10 8.56
N GLU A 133 -3.30 -18.02 7.84
CA GLU A 133 -2.00 -18.46 8.33
C GLU A 133 -1.40 -17.46 9.34
N ARG A 134 -1.74 -16.19 9.18
CA ARG A 134 -1.31 -15.10 10.04
C ARG A 134 -2.43 -14.08 10.21
N ILE A 135 -3.32 -14.33 11.17
CA ILE A 135 -4.52 -13.52 11.40
C ILE A 135 -4.22 -12.03 11.69
N GLN A 136 -3.05 -11.73 12.28
CA GLN A 136 -2.64 -10.36 12.58
C GLN A 136 -2.48 -9.48 11.34
N LYS A 137 -2.26 -10.07 10.17
CA LYS A 137 -2.27 -9.35 8.88
C LYS A 137 -3.66 -8.96 8.42
N SER A 138 -4.69 -9.49 9.06
CA SER A 138 -6.10 -9.35 8.67
C SER A 138 -6.89 -8.55 9.70
N HIS A 139 -6.33 -7.42 10.15
CA HIS A 139 -7.09 -6.46 10.96
C HIS A 139 -8.39 -6.11 10.22
N PRO A 140 -9.54 -5.97 10.89
CA PRO A 140 -10.79 -5.62 10.22
C PRO A 140 -10.67 -4.40 9.29
N ASP A 141 -9.97 -3.36 9.74
CA ASP A 141 -9.76 -2.15 8.94
C ASP A 141 -8.86 -2.40 7.71
N HIS A 142 -7.87 -3.33 7.80
CA HIS A 142 -7.09 -3.72 6.62
C HIS A 142 -7.96 -4.34 5.53
N LEU A 143 -8.88 -5.24 5.93
CA LEU A 143 -9.82 -5.88 5.00
C LEU A 143 -10.79 -4.85 4.43
N ALA A 144 -11.30 -3.95 5.28
CA ALA A 144 -12.22 -2.89 4.87
C ALA A 144 -11.56 -1.89 3.92
N ALA A 145 -10.32 -1.47 4.18
CA ALA A 145 -9.53 -0.62 3.29
C ALA A 145 -9.34 -1.29 1.92
N GLY A 146 -8.89 -2.54 1.91
CA GLY A 146 -8.72 -3.32 0.68
C GLY A 146 -10.01 -3.45 -0.12
N GLU A 147 -11.13 -3.74 0.55
CA GLU A 147 -12.44 -3.86 -0.08
C GLU A 147 -12.93 -2.51 -0.63
N ALA A 148 -12.80 -1.43 0.14
CA ALA A 148 -13.21 -0.09 -0.30
C ALA A 148 -12.43 0.35 -1.55
N VAL A 149 -11.12 0.13 -1.55
CA VAL A 149 -10.25 0.47 -2.70
C VAL A 149 -10.57 -0.42 -3.90
N THR A 150 -10.76 -1.72 -3.71
CA THR A 150 -11.11 -2.65 -4.79
C THR A 150 -12.41 -2.21 -5.49
N ARG A 151 -13.46 -1.88 -4.71
CA ARG A 151 -14.73 -1.35 -5.26
C ARG A 151 -14.57 0.00 -5.94
N ALA A 152 -13.69 0.85 -5.40
CA ALA A 152 -13.39 2.13 -6.03
C ALA A 152 -12.68 1.93 -7.38
N VAL A 153 -11.64 1.09 -7.41
CA VAL A 153 -10.86 0.81 -8.62
C VAL A 153 -11.74 0.20 -9.71
N TYR A 154 -12.56 -0.79 -9.34
CA TYR A 154 -13.50 -1.42 -10.28
C TYR A 154 -14.86 -1.65 -9.61
N PRO A 155 -15.96 -1.13 -10.21
CA PRO A 155 -15.99 -0.36 -11.48
C PRO A 155 -15.99 1.16 -11.31
N ALA A 156 -15.94 1.71 -10.07
CA ALA A 156 -16.39 3.09 -9.82
C ALA A 156 -15.50 4.16 -10.45
N VAL A 157 -14.16 4.00 -10.47
CA VAL A 157 -13.23 4.99 -11.04
C VAL A 157 -13.43 5.14 -12.55
N GLU A 158 -13.71 4.06 -13.27
CA GLU A 158 -13.86 4.07 -14.72
C GLU A 158 -15.31 4.27 -15.20
N ASN A 159 -16.27 4.19 -14.29
CA ASN A 159 -17.68 4.40 -14.64
C ASN A 159 -18.04 5.90 -14.50
N PRO A 160 -18.34 6.60 -15.61
CA PRO A 160 -18.68 8.03 -15.57
C PRO A 160 -19.98 8.33 -14.82
N PHE A 161 -20.84 7.33 -14.62
CA PHE A 161 -22.12 7.46 -13.92
C PHE A 161 -22.01 7.14 -12.41
N ALA A 162 -20.87 6.57 -11.97
CA ALA A 162 -20.61 6.43 -10.55
C ALA A 162 -20.19 7.79 -9.98
N TYR A 163 -20.92 8.24 -8.95
CA TYR A 163 -20.67 9.53 -8.29
C TYR A 163 -20.65 10.72 -9.29
N PRO A 164 -21.78 11.03 -9.96
CA PRO A 164 -21.84 12.05 -11.02
C PRO A 164 -21.38 13.42 -10.56
N GLU A 165 -21.55 13.75 -9.28
CA GLU A 165 -21.07 14.98 -8.67
C GLU A 165 -19.55 15.14 -8.75
N LEU A 166 -18.78 14.06 -8.81
CA LEU A 166 -17.33 14.13 -9.01
C LEU A 166 -17.00 14.54 -10.45
N ALA A 167 -17.75 14.03 -11.44
CA ALA A 167 -17.60 14.43 -12.84
C ALA A 167 -18.02 15.90 -13.05
N GLU A 168 -19.07 16.35 -12.38
CA GLU A 168 -19.50 17.76 -12.37
C GLU A 168 -18.43 18.67 -11.76
N ALA A 169 -17.67 18.19 -10.77
CA ALA A 169 -16.51 18.87 -10.19
C ALA A 169 -15.24 18.78 -11.06
N GLY A 170 -15.30 18.19 -12.27
CA GLY A 170 -14.16 18.06 -13.19
C GLY A 170 -13.34 16.78 -13.01
N LEU A 171 -13.67 15.92 -12.04
CA LEU A 171 -12.96 14.67 -11.76
C LEU A 171 -13.49 13.53 -12.64
N GLN A 172 -12.99 13.49 -13.87
CA GLN A 172 -13.46 12.56 -14.89
C GLN A 172 -13.01 11.12 -14.64
N ALA A 173 -13.88 10.17 -15.02
CA ALA A 173 -13.58 8.76 -15.04
C ALA A 173 -12.37 8.44 -15.95
N PHE A 174 -11.59 7.43 -15.59
CA PHE A 174 -10.48 6.93 -16.40
C PHE A 174 -10.19 5.47 -16.07
N LYS A 175 -9.44 4.81 -16.96
CA LYS A 175 -9.02 3.42 -16.77
C LYS A 175 -7.71 3.35 -16.01
N LEU A 176 -7.77 2.78 -14.80
CA LEU A 176 -6.58 2.50 -13.98
C LEU A 176 -5.90 1.23 -14.51
N PRO A 177 -4.57 1.22 -14.77
CA PRO A 177 -3.89 0.03 -15.27
C PRO A 177 -3.71 -1.06 -14.21
N TRP A 178 -3.21 -0.70 -13.00
CA TRP A 178 -2.70 -1.66 -12.04
C TRP A 178 -3.23 -1.46 -10.63
N LEU A 179 -3.63 -2.58 -9.99
CA LEU A 179 -3.95 -2.64 -8.57
C LEU A 179 -2.97 -3.60 -7.88
N TRP A 180 -2.26 -3.09 -6.89
CA TRP A 180 -1.27 -3.83 -6.11
C TRP A 180 -1.75 -4.00 -4.68
N PHE A 181 -1.52 -5.17 -4.10
CA PHE A 181 -1.89 -5.47 -2.73
C PHE A 181 -0.67 -5.86 -1.90
N ILE A 182 -0.60 -5.28 -0.68
CA ILE A 182 0.27 -5.71 0.40
C ILE A 182 -0.49 -6.63 1.38
N SER A 183 0.25 -7.35 2.22
CA SER A 183 -0.32 -8.25 3.25
C SER A 183 -1.22 -9.36 2.71
N SER A 184 -1.05 -9.72 1.46
CA SER A 184 -1.80 -10.78 0.78
C SER A 184 -1.58 -12.15 1.42
N PRO A 185 -2.51 -13.10 1.26
CA PRO A 185 -2.22 -14.52 1.41
C PRO A 185 -1.04 -14.92 0.50
N GLU A 186 -0.11 -15.72 1.05
CA GLU A 186 1.15 -16.04 0.35
C GLU A 186 0.93 -16.68 -1.03
N VAL A 187 -0.12 -17.47 -1.16
CA VAL A 187 -0.48 -18.17 -2.42
C VAL A 187 -0.91 -17.22 -3.55
N LEU A 188 -1.31 -16.00 -3.21
CA LEU A 188 -1.71 -14.96 -4.17
C LEU A 188 -0.56 -14.02 -4.54
N GLU A 189 0.53 -14.01 -3.78
CA GLU A 189 1.68 -13.17 -4.06
C GLU A 189 2.37 -13.61 -5.36
N ASN A 190 2.25 -12.81 -6.39
CA ASN A 190 2.72 -13.12 -7.75
C ASN A 190 3.83 -12.18 -8.25
N HIS A 191 4.20 -11.17 -7.45
CA HIS A 191 5.22 -10.19 -7.80
C HIS A 191 6.15 -9.93 -6.62
N ALA A 192 7.43 -9.70 -6.91
CA ALA A 192 8.43 -9.35 -5.92
C ALA A 192 9.31 -8.21 -6.41
N VAL A 193 9.57 -7.26 -5.54
CA VAL A 193 10.50 -6.16 -5.77
C VAL A 193 11.75 -6.39 -4.93
N ASP A 194 12.90 -6.45 -5.59
CA ASP A 194 14.18 -6.47 -4.91
C ASP A 194 14.46 -5.10 -4.29
N ILE A 195 14.51 -5.06 -2.97
CA ILE A 195 14.71 -3.83 -2.20
C ILE A 195 16.04 -3.81 -1.44
N THR A 196 16.98 -4.67 -1.84
CA THR A 196 18.26 -4.85 -1.11
C THR A 196 18.95 -3.52 -0.83
N ASP A 197 18.97 -2.62 -1.80
CA ASP A 197 19.62 -1.31 -1.68
C ASP A 197 18.76 -0.28 -0.88
N HIS A 198 17.51 -0.63 -0.55
CA HIS A 198 16.55 0.23 0.15
C HIS A 198 16.11 -0.30 1.52
N VAL A 199 16.69 -1.41 1.99
CA VAL A 199 16.36 -2.02 3.30
C VAL A 199 16.59 -1.02 4.43
N ASP A 200 17.70 -0.27 4.39
CA ASP A 200 18.00 0.70 5.46
C ASP A 200 17.03 1.90 5.47
N ALA A 201 16.56 2.33 4.31
CA ALA A 201 15.52 3.36 4.22
C ALA A 201 14.22 2.88 4.84
N LYS A 202 13.76 1.66 4.48
CA LYS A 202 12.59 1.01 5.06
C LYS A 202 12.69 0.91 6.59
N LEU A 203 13.78 0.41 7.11
CA LEU A 203 13.95 0.23 8.55
C LEU A 203 14.00 1.56 9.30
N LYS A 204 14.61 2.59 8.72
CA LYS A 204 14.56 3.95 9.29
C LYS A 204 13.13 4.48 9.34
N ALA A 205 12.33 4.28 8.29
CA ALA A 205 10.93 4.69 8.27
C ALA A 205 10.13 3.96 9.36
N ILE A 206 10.23 2.64 9.46
CA ILE A 206 9.52 1.86 10.48
C ILE A 206 9.91 2.29 11.92
N ARG A 207 11.18 2.62 12.18
CA ARG A 207 11.64 3.09 13.49
C ARG A 207 10.97 4.39 13.96
N ILE A 208 10.47 5.19 13.04
CA ILE A 208 9.79 6.45 13.38
C ILE A 208 8.50 6.19 14.15
N HIS A 209 7.81 5.08 13.90
CA HIS A 209 6.57 4.68 14.57
C HIS A 209 6.79 4.11 15.97
N ALA A 210 7.60 4.82 16.78
CA ALA A 210 8.00 4.36 18.12
C ALA A 210 6.83 4.25 19.10
N SER A 211 5.76 5.06 18.91
CA SER A 211 4.54 4.99 19.71
C SER A 211 3.83 3.62 19.58
N GLN A 212 4.08 2.91 18.47
CA GLN A 212 3.43 1.63 18.16
C GLN A 212 4.32 0.40 18.43
N HIS A 213 5.62 0.58 18.63
CA HIS A 213 6.59 -0.51 18.70
C HIS A 213 7.55 -0.33 19.88
N PRO A 214 7.23 -0.87 21.07
CA PRO A 214 8.08 -0.74 22.26
C PRO A 214 9.41 -1.50 22.15
N ASP A 215 9.49 -2.58 21.34
CA ASP A 215 10.73 -3.32 21.05
C ASP A 215 11.17 -3.08 19.60
N ILE A 216 11.78 -1.94 19.36
CA ILE A 216 12.28 -1.54 18.03
C ILE A 216 13.34 -2.50 17.49
N GLU A 217 14.26 -2.97 18.35
CA GLU A 217 15.32 -3.89 17.92
C GLU A 217 14.78 -5.26 17.55
N GLY A 218 13.83 -5.78 18.34
CA GLY A 218 13.15 -7.03 18.05
C GLY A 218 12.36 -6.97 16.76
N MET A 219 11.63 -5.89 16.57
CA MET A 219 10.88 -5.63 15.35
C MET A 219 11.81 -5.60 14.13
N GLU A 220 12.94 -4.85 14.16
CA GLU A 220 13.89 -4.82 13.05
C GLU A 220 14.45 -6.19 12.69
N ARG A 221 14.84 -6.99 13.69
CA ARG A 221 15.33 -8.37 13.43
C ARG A 221 14.29 -9.19 12.67
N VAL A 222 13.02 -9.10 13.06
CA VAL A 222 11.92 -9.81 12.40
C VAL A 222 11.71 -9.30 10.97
N VAL A 223 11.70 -7.98 10.76
CA VAL A 223 11.53 -7.39 9.43
C VAL A 223 12.67 -7.80 8.51
N ARG A 224 13.93 -7.68 8.93
CA ARG A 224 15.10 -8.12 8.15
C ARG A 224 15.03 -9.61 7.77
N SER A 225 14.67 -10.46 8.72
CA SER A 225 14.51 -11.89 8.47
C SER A 225 13.44 -12.19 7.43
N ASN A 226 12.29 -11.52 7.52
CA ASN A 226 11.20 -11.67 6.56
C ASN A 226 11.59 -11.19 5.16
N LEU A 227 12.29 -10.08 5.03
CA LEU A 227 12.75 -9.54 3.75
C LEU A 227 13.73 -10.50 3.05
N LEU A 228 14.66 -11.08 3.80
CA LEU A 228 15.58 -12.10 3.27
C LEU A 228 14.85 -13.37 2.85
N ALA A 229 13.92 -13.86 3.66
CA ALA A 229 13.07 -15.00 3.31
C ALA A 229 12.24 -14.73 2.05
N ASN A 230 11.70 -13.51 1.91
CA ASN A 230 11.01 -13.07 0.71
C ASN A 230 11.93 -13.09 -0.53
N GLY A 231 13.17 -12.60 -0.40
CA GLY A 231 14.17 -12.64 -1.46
C GLY A 231 14.43 -14.08 -1.91
N GLN A 232 14.68 -14.98 -0.97
CA GLN A 232 14.90 -16.40 -1.25
C GLN A 232 13.70 -17.04 -1.94
N ARG A 233 12.49 -16.84 -1.43
CA ARG A 233 11.25 -17.37 -2.05
C ARG A 233 10.99 -16.81 -3.44
N SER A 234 11.49 -15.62 -3.72
CA SER A 234 11.37 -14.97 -5.03
C SER A 234 12.48 -15.33 -6.02
N GLY A 235 13.40 -16.24 -5.63
CA GLY A 235 14.50 -16.69 -6.49
C GLY A 235 15.63 -15.67 -6.64
N LEU A 236 15.74 -14.69 -5.73
CA LEU A 236 16.89 -13.79 -5.70
C LEU A 236 18.14 -14.51 -5.19
N SER A 237 19.31 -13.98 -5.52
CA SER A 237 20.58 -14.49 -5.00
C SER A 237 20.65 -14.38 -3.48
N GLU A 238 21.45 -15.20 -2.86
CA GLU A 238 21.66 -15.22 -1.40
C GLU A 238 22.01 -13.81 -0.87
N GLY A 239 21.42 -13.46 0.26
CA GLY A 239 21.61 -12.18 0.91
C GLY A 239 20.75 -11.03 0.35
N ARG A 240 19.99 -11.23 -0.73
CA ARG A 240 19.08 -10.21 -1.25
C ARG A 240 17.73 -10.23 -0.55
N SER A 241 17.15 -9.04 -0.42
CA SER A 241 15.89 -8.77 0.27
C SER A 241 14.80 -8.36 -0.70
N ALA A 242 13.57 -8.83 -0.46
CA ALA A 242 12.44 -8.45 -1.31
C ALA A 242 11.19 -8.08 -0.50
N GLU A 243 10.37 -7.21 -1.06
CA GLU A 243 8.95 -7.04 -0.74
C GLU A 243 8.11 -7.81 -1.75
N ARG A 244 6.99 -8.41 -1.30
CA ARG A 244 6.14 -9.24 -2.14
C ARG A 244 4.73 -8.67 -2.19
N PHE A 245 4.12 -8.81 -3.36
CA PHE A 245 2.83 -8.22 -3.69
C PHE A 245 1.94 -9.21 -4.44
N HIS A 246 0.63 -9.04 -4.30
CA HIS A 246 -0.33 -9.54 -5.27
C HIS A 246 -0.65 -8.42 -6.25
N VAL A 247 -0.29 -8.60 -7.51
CA VAL A 247 -0.48 -7.61 -8.57
C VAL A 247 -1.59 -8.05 -9.51
N VAL A 248 -2.55 -7.16 -9.73
CA VAL A 248 -3.70 -7.38 -10.60
C VAL A 248 -3.69 -6.36 -11.72
N SER A 249 -3.77 -6.83 -12.98
CA SER A 249 -4.04 -5.97 -14.13
C SER A 249 -5.53 -5.64 -14.16
N VAL A 250 -5.88 -4.38 -13.96
CA VAL A 250 -7.28 -3.93 -14.01
C VAL A 250 -7.67 -3.63 -15.47
N ASN A 251 -6.83 -2.87 -16.16
CA ASN A 251 -7.04 -2.50 -17.56
C ASN A 251 -5.75 -2.75 -18.35
N GLY A 252 -5.61 -3.96 -18.87
CA GLY A 252 -4.53 -4.36 -19.77
C GLY A 252 -4.95 -4.29 -21.25
N SER A 253 -3.99 -4.57 -22.14
CA SER A 253 -4.23 -4.60 -23.60
C SER A 253 -5.26 -5.66 -24.04
N THR A 254 -5.55 -6.62 -23.17
CA THR A 254 -6.53 -7.70 -23.41
C THR A 254 -7.89 -7.44 -22.74
N THR A 255 -8.02 -6.37 -21.98
CA THR A 255 -9.27 -6.03 -21.29
C THR A 255 -10.27 -5.43 -22.27
N ILE A 256 -11.43 -6.06 -22.39
CA ILE A 256 -12.55 -5.52 -23.17
C ILE A 256 -13.39 -4.63 -22.26
N ALA A 257 -13.74 -3.43 -22.74
CA ALA A 257 -14.54 -2.50 -21.97
C ALA A 257 -15.88 -3.14 -21.54
N GLY A 258 -16.14 -3.16 -20.22
CA GLY A 258 -17.35 -3.71 -19.64
C GLY A 258 -17.29 -5.20 -19.28
N PHE A 259 -16.15 -5.89 -19.47
CA PHE A 259 -15.95 -7.29 -19.08
C PHE A 259 -14.53 -7.52 -18.59
#